data_26e517efd69822edaf39dc684a8216a8
#
_entry.id   26e517efd69822edaf39dc684a8216a8
#
_cell.length_a   1.000
_cell.length_b   1.000
_cell.length_c   1.000
_cell.angle_alpha   90.00
_cell.angle_beta   90.00
_cell.angle_gamma   90.00
#
_symmetry.space_group_name_H-M   'P 1'
#
loop_
_entity.id
_entity.type
_entity.pdbx_description
1 polymer ?
#
loop_
_entity_poly.entity_id
_entity_poly.type
_entity_poly.pdbx_seq_one_letter_code
_entity_poly.pdbx_strand_id
1 'polypeptide(L)'
;MAQGQGAGSRRGGLESGARALNSAASLTAGAAAILAAADPAAKTALSGDLARAWRAGLMPLGATCPPNRPARPPRPLLCPPRAMPKRRAFGSARGRGALIHALAHIELNAIDLAWDIVARFATPSLPRAFFDDWVGVAAEEAEHFALLAGRLGQLGMRYGDLPAHDGLWEAAAATADDLLARLAVVPLVFEARGLDVTPPMRDRLLRAGDPESAALLDRLYRDEIGHVAVGRRWFEAVCEARGLASVASFHDLVRRRLKGGLKPPFNHAARAAAGFPAAYYAPLAAGED
;
A
#
# COMPACT_ATOMS: atom_id res chain seq x y z
N MET A 1 -32.15 10.54 -22.46
CA MET A 1 -32.57 9.65 -21.37
C MET A 1 -31.49 8.57 -21.22
N ALA A 2 -30.54 8.76 -20.31
CA ALA A 2 -29.55 7.76 -19.90
C ALA A 2 -28.98 8.13 -18.51
N GLN A 3 -29.83 8.06 -17.50
CA GLN A 3 -29.43 8.19 -16.09
C GLN A 3 -30.14 7.07 -15.35
N GLY A 4 -29.42 6.06 -14.91
CA GLY A 4 -30.04 5.03 -14.07
C GLY A 4 -29.28 3.73 -13.82
N GLN A 5 -28.12 3.47 -14.43
CA GLN A 5 -27.43 2.15 -14.25
C GLN A 5 -26.23 2.14 -13.29
N GLY A 6 -25.79 3.28 -12.78
CA GLY A 6 -24.59 3.35 -11.92
C GLY A 6 -24.82 3.12 -10.41
N ALA A 7 -26.04 3.30 -9.93
CA ALA A 7 -26.33 3.22 -8.48
C ALA A 7 -26.64 1.81 -7.98
N GLY A 8 -27.19 0.95 -8.81
CA GLY A 8 -27.57 -0.40 -8.43
C GLY A 8 -26.36 -1.35 -8.20
N SER A 9 -25.34 -1.22 -9.05
CA SER A 9 -24.12 -2.04 -8.94
C SER A 9 -23.30 -1.75 -7.68
N ARG A 10 -23.26 -0.49 -7.24
CA ARG A 10 -22.51 -0.09 -6.03
C ARG A 10 -23.16 -0.58 -4.73
N ARG A 11 -24.50 -0.57 -4.65
CA ARG A 11 -25.21 -1.08 -3.47
C ARG A 11 -25.05 -2.58 -3.31
N GLY A 12 -25.15 -3.35 -4.39
CA GLY A 12 -24.95 -4.80 -4.35
C GLY A 12 -23.54 -5.23 -3.92
N GLY A 13 -22.49 -4.48 -4.30
CA GLY A 13 -21.12 -4.75 -3.89
C GLY A 13 -20.88 -4.49 -2.39
N LEU A 14 -21.41 -3.39 -1.86
CA LEU A 14 -21.31 -3.05 -0.43
C LEU A 14 -22.10 -4.02 0.46
N GLU A 15 -23.29 -4.42 0.05
CA GLU A 15 -24.12 -5.41 0.79
C GLU A 15 -23.49 -6.81 0.78
N SER A 16 -22.91 -7.22 -0.33
CA SER A 16 -22.20 -8.51 -0.45
C SER A 16 -20.93 -8.52 0.42
N GLY A 17 -20.18 -7.44 0.42
CA GLY A 17 -18.98 -7.28 1.23
C GLY A 17 -19.28 -7.25 2.74
N ALA A 18 -20.28 -6.47 3.17
CA ALA A 18 -20.71 -6.41 4.56
C ALA A 18 -21.19 -7.77 5.08
N ARG A 19 -21.89 -8.55 4.25
CA ARG A 19 -22.26 -9.93 4.58
C ARG A 19 -21.04 -10.84 4.73
N ALA A 20 -20.03 -10.69 3.89
CA ALA A 20 -18.80 -11.50 3.96
C ALA A 20 -18.02 -11.25 5.26
N LEU A 21 -17.96 -9.98 5.76
CA LEU A 21 -17.33 -9.69 7.06
C LEU A 21 -18.17 -10.15 8.25
N ASN A 22 -19.49 -10.01 8.19
CA ASN A 22 -20.38 -10.52 9.25
C ASN A 22 -20.32 -12.04 9.38
N SER A 23 -19.86 -12.75 8.35
CA SER A 23 -19.60 -14.19 8.35
C SER A 23 -18.13 -14.54 8.58
N ALA A 24 -17.21 -13.56 8.62
CA ALA A 24 -15.78 -13.83 8.82
C ALA A 24 -15.52 -14.26 10.27
N ALA A 25 -15.20 -15.54 10.44
CA ALA A 25 -14.98 -16.15 11.74
C ALA A 25 -13.65 -15.73 12.40
N SER A 26 -12.78 -14.95 11.70
CA SER A 26 -11.44 -14.58 12.18
C SER A 26 -10.84 -13.41 11.38
N LEU A 27 -9.77 -12.80 11.94
CA LEU A 27 -9.03 -11.72 11.27
C LEU A 27 -8.50 -12.16 9.90
N THR A 28 -7.88 -13.34 9.82
CA THR A 28 -7.31 -13.85 8.55
C THR A 28 -8.39 -14.14 7.51
N ALA A 29 -9.57 -14.61 7.93
CA ALA A 29 -10.71 -14.82 7.02
C ALA A 29 -11.25 -13.48 6.49
N GLY A 30 -11.36 -12.47 7.36
CA GLY A 30 -11.73 -11.10 6.97
C GLY A 30 -10.72 -10.48 6.01
N ALA A 31 -9.43 -10.62 6.28
CA ALA A 31 -8.36 -10.17 5.40
C ALA A 31 -8.42 -10.84 4.01
N ALA A 32 -8.65 -12.15 3.96
CA ALA A 32 -8.84 -12.88 2.69
C ALA A 32 -10.09 -12.40 1.92
N ALA A 33 -11.19 -12.08 2.63
CA ALA A 33 -12.39 -11.53 2.02
C ALA A 33 -12.15 -10.12 1.42
N ILE A 34 -11.34 -9.27 2.08
CA ILE A 34 -10.93 -7.97 1.55
C ILE A 34 -10.09 -8.15 0.28
N LEU A 35 -9.13 -9.08 0.29
CA LEU A 35 -8.34 -9.41 -0.90
C LEU A 35 -9.22 -9.90 -2.06
N ALA A 36 -10.31 -10.60 -1.78
CA ALA A 36 -11.27 -11.08 -2.77
C ALA A 36 -12.28 -10.01 -3.25
N ALA A 37 -12.36 -8.85 -2.58
CA ALA A 37 -13.23 -7.76 -2.99
C ALA A 37 -12.64 -7.00 -4.19
N ALA A 38 -13.31 -7.02 -5.34
CA ALA A 38 -12.85 -6.33 -6.55
C ALA A 38 -13.19 -4.84 -6.59
N ASP A 39 -14.29 -4.42 -5.96
CA ASP A 39 -14.71 -3.02 -5.91
C ASP A 39 -13.85 -2.24 -4.90
N PRO A 40 -13.17 -1.14 -5.32
CA PRO A 40 -12.30 -0.39 -4.42
C PRO A 40 -13.05 0.26 -3.25
N ALA A 41 -14.29 0.70 -3.43
CA ALA A 41 -15.07 1.30 -2.35
C ALA A 41 -15.49 0.25 -1.32
N ALA A 42 -15.90 -0.95 -1.78
CA ALA A 42 -16.17 -2.08 -0.91
C ALA A 42 -14.91 -2.50 -0.15
N LYS A 43 -13.77 -2.62 -0.82
CA LYS A 43 -12.47 -2.96 -0.20
C LYS A 43 -12.10 -1.97 0.91
N THR A 44 -12.23 -0.68 0.65
CA THR A 44 -11.98 0.39 1.62
C THR A 44 -12.91 0.30 2.84
N ALA A 45 -14.21 0.12 2.62
CA ALA A 45 -15.20 0.00 3.69
C ALA A 45 -14.92 -1.24 4.57
N LEU A 46 -14.69 -2.40 3.92
CA LEU A 46 -14.37 -3.65 4.60
C LEU A 46 -13.08 -3.54 5.44
N SER A 47 -12.05 -2.85 4.94
CA SER A 47 -10.81 -2.62 5.69
C SER A 47 -11.06 -1.87 6.99
N GLY A 48 -11.85 -0.80 6.95
CA GLY A 48 -12.23 -0.03 8.13
C GLY A 48 -13.07 -0.85 9.11
N ASP A 49 -14.03 -1.63 8.61
CA ASP A 49 -14.90 -2.48 9.45
C ASP A 49 -14.10 -3.58 10.16
N LEU A 50 -13.22 -4.28 9.42
CA LEU A 50 -12.40 -5.35 9.97
C LEU A 50 -11.41 -4.82 11.01
N ALA A 51 -10.78 -3.66 10.73
CA ALA A 51 -9.87 -3.02 11.67
C ALA A 51 -10.57 -2.62 12.97
N ARG A 52 -11.80 -2.09 12.90
CA ARG A 52 -12.61 -1.78 14.08
C ARG A 52 -12.95 -3.03 14.88
N ALA A 53 -13.41 -4.10 14.22
CA ALA A 53 -13.77 -5.35 14.87
C ALA A 53 -12.55 -6.02 15.55
N TRP A 54 -11.40 -6.01 14.92
CA TRP A 54 -10.15 -6.51 15.50
C TRP A 54 -9.73 -5.72 16.74
N ARG A 55 -9.69 -4.38 16.65
CA ARG A 55 -9.33 -3.48 17.75
C ARG A 55 -10.29 -3.64 18.94
N ALA A 56 -11.56 -3.92 18.68
CA ALA A 56 -12.56 -4.20 19.72
C ALA A 56 -12.46 -5.61 20.33
N GLY A 57 -11.53 -6.45 19.84
CA GLY A 57 -11.36 -7.82 20.35
C GLY A 57 -12.49 -8.78 19.98
N LEU A 58 -13.27 -8.46 18.93
CA LEU A 58 -14.48 -9.21 18.57
C LEU A 58 -14.20 -10.48 17.76
N MET A 59 -12.94 -10.77 17.43
CA MET A 59 -12.60 -11.94 16.63
C MET A 59 -11.24 -12.53 16.98
N PRO A 60 -11.04 -13.86 16.80
CA PRO A 60 -9.76 -14.51 16.91
C PRO A 60 -8.88 -14.22 15.67
N LEU A 61 -7.58 -14.55 15.75
CA LEU A 61 -6.66 -14.47 14.64
C LEU A 61 -7.09 -15.38 13.47
N GLY A 62 -7.30 -16.66 13.75
CA GLY A 62 -7.60 -17.69 12.74
C GLY A 62 -6.40 -18.07 11.87
N ALA A 63 -6.67 -18.94 10.90
CA ALA A 63 -5.72 -19.36 9.87
C ALA A 63 -6.50 -19.55 8.56
N THR A 64 -6.25 -18.71 7.57
CA THR A 64 -6.92 -18.75 6.26
C THR A 64 -5.88 -18.56 5.17
N CYS A 65 -5.93 -19.40 4.15
CA CYS A 65 -5.06 -19.23 2.98
C CYS A 65 -5.57 -18.05 2.14
N PRO A 66 -4.79 -16.98 1.95
CA PRO A 66 -5.19 -15.87 1.09
C PRO A 66 -5.13 -16.25 -0.39
N PRO A 67 -5.85 -15.55 -1.28
CA PRO A 67 -5.73 -15.75 -2.71
C PRO A 67 -4.30 -15.40 -3.20
N ASN A 68 -3.86 -16.03 -4.29
CA ASN A 68 -2.56 -15.74 -4.89
C ASN A 68 -2.49 -14.32 -5.49
N ARG A 69 -3.64 -13.75 -5.83
CA ARG A 69 -3.78 -12.38 -6.31
C ARG A 69 -5.04 -11.75 -5.72
N PRO A 70 -5.01 -10.46 -5.36
CA PRO A 70 -6.21 -9.77 -4.97
C PRO A 70 -7.13 -9.59 -6.18
N ALA A 71 -8.43 -9.59 -5.92
CA ALA A 71 -9.40 -9.22 -6.93
C ALA A 71 -9.26 -7.74 -7.30
N ARG A 72 -9.44 -7.43 -8.56
CA ARG A 72 -9.32 -6.07 -9.13
C ARG A 72 -10.57 -5.70 -9.91
N PRO A 73 -10.95 -4.41 -9.95
CA PRO A 73 -11.97 -3.96 -10.86
C PRO A 73 -11.49 -4.09 -12.31
N PRO A 74 -12.39 -4.09 -13.32
CA PRO A 74 -12.01 -4.18 -14.73
C PRO A 74 -11.19 -2.97 -15.22
N ARG A 75 -11.15 -1.90 -14.46
CA ARG A 75 -10.32 -0.71 -14.67
C ARG A 75 -9.69 -0.28 -13.34
N PRO A 76 -8.46 0.26 -13.36
CA PRO A 76 -7.60 0.62 -14.51
C PRO A 76 -7.11 -0.60 -15.31
N LEU A 77 -6.86 -0.39 -16.61
CA LEU A 77 -6.14 -1.38 -17.41
C LEU A 77 -4.71 -1.47 -16.89
N LEU A 78 -4.26 -2.68 -16.57
CA LEU A 78 -2.90 -2.92 -16.13
C LEU A 78 -1.98 -3.05 -17.36
N CYS A 79 -0.95 -2.23 -17.40
CA CYS A 79 0.03 -2.17 -18.49
C CYS A 79 1.45 -2.32 -17.94
N PRO A 80 2.41 -2.76 -18.76
CA PRO A 80 3.81 -2.78 -18.34
C PRO A 80 4.31 -1.38 -17.92
N PRO A 81 5.23 -1.26 -16.96
CA PRO A 81 5.72 0.05 -16.47
C PRO A 81 6.25 0.97 -17.58
N ARG A 82 6.86 0.39 -18.64
CA ARG A 82 7.35 1.13 -19.81
C ARG A 82 6.24 1.81 -20.64
N ALA A 83 5.00 1.32 -20.54
CA ALA A 83 3.85 1.89 -21.23
C ALA A 83 3.15 2.99 -20.43
N MET A 84 3.61 3.29 -19.20
CA MET A 84 3.00 4.33 -18.39
C MET A 84 3.29 5.72 -18.93
N PRO A 85 2.27 6.60 -19.01
CA PRO A 85 2.46 7.98 -19.46
C PRO A 85 3.40 8.74 -18.51
N LYS A 86 4.32 9.54 -19.09
CA LYS A 86 5.20 10.39 -18.31
C LYS A 86 4.39 11.49 -17.60
N ARG A 87 4.46 11.56 -16.28
CA ARG A 87 3.74 12.52 -15.43
C ARG A 87 4.53 13.81 -15.28
N ARG A 88 4.48 14.70 -16.29
CA ARG A 88 5.26 15.96 -16.28
C ARG A 88 4.39 17.24 -16.29
N ALA A 89 3.10 17.14 -16.57
CA ALA A 89 2.22 18.29 -16.83
C ALA A 89 1.43 18.74 -15.58
N PHE A 90 2.09 19.10 -14.50
CA PHE A 90 1.46 19.56 -13.25
C PHE A 90 0.63 20.86 -13.44
N GLY A 91 0.95 21.66 -14.43
CA GLY A 91 0.21 22.91 -14.71
C GLY A 91 -1.22 22.72 -15.22
N SER A 92 -1.64 21.52 -15.59
CA SER A 92 -3.02 21.23 -16.05
C SER A 92 -3.77 20.36 -15.04
N ALA A 93 -5.10 20.54 -14.93
CA ALA A 93 -5.96 19.70 -14.11
C ALA A 93 -5.81 18.22 -14.46
N ARG A 94 -5.74 17.89 -15.77
CA ARG A 94 -5.53 16.53 -16.25
C ARG A 94 -4.18 15.96 -15.80
N GLY A 95 -3.11 16.76 -15.81
CA GLY A 95 -1.78 16.31 -15.36
C GLY A 95 -1.72 16.07 -13.85
N ARG A 96 -2.37 16.93 -13.07
CA ARG A 96 -2.52 16.73 -11.63
C ARG A 96 -3.39 15.49 -11.33
N GLY A 97 -4.51 15.35 -12.05
CA GLY A 97 -5.35 14.16 -11.95
C GLY A 97 -4.61 12.87 -12.29
N ALA A 98 -3.70 12.89 -13.28
CA ALA A 98 -2.88 11.71 -13.60
C ALA A 98 -1.89 11.34 -12.48
N LEU A 99 -1.36 12.32 -11.73
CA LEU A 99 -0.57 12.06 -10.54
C LEU A 99 -1.43 11.43 -9.44
N ILE A 100 -2.54 12.08 -9.09
CA ILE A 100 -3.45 11.61 -8.03
C ILE A 100 -4.00 10.21 -8.35
N HIS A 101 -4.34 9.92 -9.63
CA HIS A 101 -4.75 8.59 -10.07
C HIS A 101 -3.68 7.53 -9.82
N ALA A 102 -2.43 7.85 -10.11
CA ALA A 102 -1.36 6.91 -9.89
C ALA A 102 -1.06 6.67 -8.40
N LEU A 103 -1.16 7.70 -7.57
CA LEU A 103 -1.06 7.54 -6.12
C LEU A 103 -2.24 6.71 -5.61
N ALA A 104 -3.47 6.99 -6.02
CA ALA A 104 -4.63 6.17 -5.65
C ALA A 104 -4.45 4.69 -6.02
N HIS A 105 -3.77 4.40 -7.14
CA HIS A 105 -3.45 3.02 -7.50
C HIS A 105 -2.40 2.39 -6.57
N ILE A 106 -1.42 3.17 -6.12
CA ILE A 106 -0.43 2.73 -5.13
C ILE A 106 -1.14 2.39 -3.81
N GLU A 107 -1.98 3.30 -3.29
CA GLU A 107 -2.70 3.08 -2.02
C GLU A 107 -3.67 1.89 -2.09
N LEU A 108 -4.37 1.70 -3.22
CA LEU A 108 -5.21 0.50 -3.40
C LEU A 108 -4.39 -0.79 -3.35
N ASN A 109 -3.17 -0.77 -3.89
CA ASN A 109 -2.25 -1.90 -3.74
C ASN A 109 -1.76 -2.03 -2.31
N ALA A 110 -1.45 -0.93 -1.61
CA ALA A 110 -0.98 -0.95 -0.23
C ALA A 110 -2.01 -1.55 0.73
N ILE A 111 -3.32 -1.29 0.52
CA ILE A 111 -4.41 -2.00 1.22
C ILE A 111 -4.25 -3.52 1.06
N ASP A 112 -4.09 -3.99 -0.19
CA ASP A 112 -3.94 -5.43 -0.46
C ASP A 112 -2.66 -5.99 0.15
N LEU A 113 -1.55 -5.24 0.09
CA LEU A 113 -0.25 -5.67 0.63
C LEU A 113 -0.29 -5.84 2.14
N ALA A 114 -0.91 -4.91 2.86
CA ALA A 114 -1.04 -4.98 4.31
C ALA A 114 -1.96 -6.14 4.74
N TRP A 115 -3.11 -6.31 4.10
CA TRP A 115 -4.01 -7.43 4.39
C TRP A 115 -3.43 -8.79 3.96
N ASP A 116 -2.62 -8.83 2.90
CA ASP A 116 -1.91 -10.05 2.50
C ASP A 116 -0.86 -10.46 3.56
N ILE A 117 -0.14 -9.50 4.17
CA ILE A 117 0.77 -9.78 5.28
C ILE A 117 0.00 -10.42 6.44
N VAL A 118 -1.14 -9.84 6.82
CA VAL A 118 -2.00 -10.37 7.90
C VAL A 118 -2.51 -11.78 7.61
N ALA A 119 -2.98 -12.03 6.38
CA ALA A 119 -3.57 -13.33 6.04
C ALA A 119 -2.52 -14.42 5.75
N ARG A 120 -1.46 -14.05 5.03
CA ARG A 120 -0.47 -15.00 4.51
C ARG A 120 0.52 -15.49 5.55
N PHE A 121 0.93 -14.60 6.44
CA PHE A 121 2.00 -14.91 7.39
C PHE A 121 1.49 -15.11 8.82
N ALA A 122 0.18 -15.27 9.00
CA ALA A 122 -0.40 -15.57 10.31
C ALA A 122 0.11 -16.90 10.85
N THR A 123 0.85 -16.83 11.96
CA THR A 123 1.31 -17.98 12.72
C THR A 123 1.15 -17.72 14.22
N PRO A 124 0.96 -18.76 15.06
CA PRO A 124 0.90 -18.60 16.51
C PRO A 124 2.17 -18.02 17.14
N SER A 125 3.30 -18.05 16.44
CA SER A 125 4.58 -17.51 16.92
C SER A 125 4.69 -15.99 16.78
N LEU A 126 3.85 -15.36 15.96
CA LEU A 126 3.82 -13.91 15.84
C LEU A 126 2.95 -13.31 16.95
N PRO A 127 3.44 -12.27 17.67
CA PRO A 127 2.69 -11.65 18.74
C PRO A 127 1.50 -10.87 18.19
N ARG A 128 0.46 -10.66 19.02
CA ARG A 128 -0.72 -9.86 18.67
C ARG A 128 -0.35 -8.47 18.13
N ALA A 129 0.69 -7.85 18.70
CA ALA A 129 1.17 -6.54 18.27
C ALA A 129 1.58 -6.49 16.79
N PHE A 130 2.05 -7.60 16.20
CA PHE A 130 2.30 -7.69 14.76
C PHE A 130 1.03 -7.43 13.95
N PHE A 131 -0.05 -8.07 14.36
CA PHE A 131 -1.34 -7.93 13.67
C PHE A 131 -1.99 -6.57 13.96
N ASP A 132 -1.84 -6.05 15.20
CA ASP A 132 -2.33 -4.72 15.56
C ASP A 132 -1.72 -3.64 14.67
N ASP A 133 -0.41 -3.72 14.42
CA ASP A 133 0.31 -2.79 13.55
C ASP A 133 -0.13 -2.89 12.08
N TRP A 134 -0.14 -4.10 11.50
CA TRP A 134 -0.50 -4.26 10.09
C TRP A 134 -1.97 -4.01 9.81
N VAL A 135 -2.86 -4.27 10.75
CA VAL A 135 -4.26 -3.84 10.70
C VAL A 135 -4.36 -2.31 10.75
N GLY A 136 -3.49 -1.66 11.53
CA GLY A 136 -3.36 -0.20 11.57
C GLY A 136 -2.99 0.37 10.21
N VAL A 137 -1.89 -0.11 9.64
CA VAL A 137 -1.43 0.26 8.29
C VAL A 137 -2.53 0.05 7.26
N ALA A 138 -3.15 -1.13 7.21
CA ALA A 138 -4.20 -1.42 6.24
C ALA A 138 -5.42 -0.48 6.32
N ALA A 139 -5.78 -0.04 7.53
CA ALA A 139 -6.87 0.91 7.74
C ALA A 139 -6.49 2.31 7.26
N GLU A 140 -5.26 2.76 7.51
CA GLU A 140 -4.74 4.05 7.05
C GLU A 140 -4.61 4.08 5.53
N GLU A 141 -4.13 3.02 4.88
CA GLU A 141 -4.08 2.90 3.43
C GLU A 141 -5.47 2.95 2.77
N ALA A 142 -6.48 2.39 3.45
CA ALA A 142 -7.86 2.50 2.99
C ALA A 142 -8.38 3.95 3.07
N GLU A 143 -8.01 4.71 4.09
CA GLU A 143 -8.30 6.14 4.19
C GLU A 143 -7.56 6.94 3.11
N HIS A 144 -6.28 6.66 2.88
CA HIS A 144 -5.46 7.30 1.84
C HIS A 144 -6.10 7.13 0.47
N PHE A 145 -6.48 5.89 0.11
CA PHE A 145 -7.19 5.63 -1.14
C PHE A 145 -8.49 6.43 -1.25
N ALA A 146 -9.31 6.46 -0.20
CA ALA A 146 -10.58 7.18 -0.19
C ALA A 146 -10.38 8.69 -0.42
N LEU A 147 -9.39 9.29 0.23
CA LEU A 147 -9.02 10.70 0.09
C LEU A 147 -8.56 11.02 -1.34
N LEU A 148 -7.69 10.19 -1.92
CA LEU A 148 -7.21 10.37 -3.29
C LEU A 148 -8.33 10.15 -4.32
N ALA A 149 -9.21 9.18 -4.11
CA ALA A 149 -10.39 8.98 -4.96
C ALA A 149 -11.36 10.16 -4.90
N GLY A 150 -11.57 10.74 -3.72
CA GLY A 150 -12.33 11.97 -3.54
C GLY A 150 -11.68 13.16 -4.28
N ARG A 151 -10.34 13.31 -4.17
CA ARG A 151 -9.61 14.36 -4.90
C ARG A 151 -9.68 14.20 -6.41
N LEU A 152 -9.63 12.97 -6.93
CA LEU A 152 -9.85 12.70 -8.35
C LEU A 152 -11.20 13.23 -8.81
N GLY A 153 -12.26 13.00 -8.02
CA GLY A 153 -13.60 13.53 -8.33
C GLY A 153 -13.63 15.05 -8.46
N GLN A 154 -12.95 15.77 -7.57
CA GLN A 154 -12.82 17.23 -7.62
C GLN A 154 -12.03 17.72 -8.86
N LEU A 155 -11.10 16.90 -9.35
CA LEU A 155 -10.34 17.17 -10.58
C LEU A 155 -11.07 16.70 -11.86
N GLY A 156 -12.33 16.25 -11.75
CA GLY A 156 -13.13 15.78 -12.88
C GLY A 156 -12.74 14.40 -13.41
N MET A 157 -12.07 13.58 -12.59
CA MET A 157 -11.59 12.24 -12.94
C MET A 157 -12.08 11.20 -11.94
N ARG A 158 -11.96 9.91 -12.31
CA ARG A 158 -12.25 8.77 -11.43
C ARG A 158 -11.09 7.80 -11.44
N TYR A 159 -10.95 7.05 -10.35
CA TYR A 159 -10.04 5.90 -10.34
C TYR A 159 -10.49 4.89 -11.42
N GLY A 160 -9.52 4.47 -12.24
CA GLY A 160 -9.77 3.64 -13.40
C GLY A 160 -9.78 4.35 -14.76
N ASP A 161 -9.80 5.69 -14.79
CA ASP A 161 -9.79 6.46 -16.04
C ASP A 161 -8.46 6.40 -16.79
N LEU A 162 -7.37 6.14 -16.09
CA LEU A 162 -6.02 6.02 -16.66
C LEU A 162 -5.45 4.61 -16.43
N PRO A 163 -4.52 4.16 -17.27
CA PRO A 163 -3.84 2.88 -17.04
C PRO A 163 -2.95 2.91 -15.80
N ALA A 164 -2.68 1.74 -15.25
CA ALA A 164 -1.80 1.52 -14.12
C ALA A 164 -0.87 0.33 -14.37
N HIS A 165 0.04 0.01 -13.42
CA HIS A 165 0.91 -1.17 -13.51
C HIS A 165 0.88 -1.98 -12.22
N ASP A 166 1.14 -3.27 -12.30
CA ASP A 166 0.99 -4.22 -11.19
C ASP A 166 2.29 -4.47 -10.40
N GLY A 167 3.29 -3.62 -10.59
CA GLY A 167 4.65 -3.86 -10.08
C GLY A 167 4.74 -4.05 -8.55
N LEU A 168 3.85 -3.43 -7.77
CA LEU A 168 3.79 -3.64 -6.32
C LEU A 168 3.30 -5.05 -5.99
N TRP A 169 2.26 -5.52 -6.67
CA TRP A 169 1.77 -6.88 -6.43
C TRP A 169 2.75 -7.94 -6.96
N GLU A 170 3.39 -7.72 -8.10
CA GLU A 170 4.43 -8.60 -8.62
C GLU A 170 5.58 -8.79 -7.61
N ALA A 171 6.01 -7.72 -6.94
CA ALA A 171 7.00 -7.78 -5.89
C ALA A 171 6.50 -8.55 -4.65
N ALA A 172 5.23 -8.35 -4.27
CA ALA A 172 4.60 -9.10 -3.20
C ALA A 172 4.52 -10.61 -3.52
N ALA A 173 4.11 -10.95 -4.73
CA ALA A 173 4.06 -12.34 -5.19
C ALA A 173 5.45 -12.99 -5.17
N ALA A 174 6.50 -12.26 -5.54
CA ALA A 174 7.90 -12.74 -5.49
C ALA A 174 8.44 -12.95 -4.06
N THR A 175 7.72 -12.51 -3.03
CA THR A 175 8.08 -12.65 -1.61
C THR A 175 7.01 -13.40 -0.80
N ALA A 176 6.10 -14.10 -1.46
CA ALA A 176 4.97 -14.79 -0.82
C ALA A 176 5.40 -15.98 0.06
N ASP A 177 6.60 -16.47 -0.12
CA ASP A 177 7.19 -17.62 0.54
C ASP A 177 7.94 -17.28 1.84
N ASP A 178 8.31 -16.01 2.07
CA ASP A 178 9.11 -15.61 3.24
C ASP A 178 8.71 -14.24 3.78
N LEU A 179 8.25 -14.20 5.02
CA LEU A 179 7.89 -12.97 5.73
C LEU A 179 9.06 -11.97 5.77
N LEU A 180 10.29 -12.45 6.00
CA LEU A 180 11.45 -11.56 6.08
C LEU A 180 11.72 -10.87 4.74
N ALA A 181 11.61 -11.61 3.63
CA ALA A 181 11.72 -11.05 2.29
C ALA A 181 10.57 -10.06 1.99
N ARG A 182 9.33 -10.37 2.42
CA ARG A 182 8.18 -9.48 2.28
C ARG A 182 8.42 -8.15 3.01
N LEU A 183 8.89 -8.20 4.25
CA LEU A 183 9.16 -7.02 5.08
C LEU A 183 10.35 -6.20 4.53
N ALA A 184 11.35 -6.85 3.95
CA ALA A 184 12.45 -6.13 3.29
C ALA A 184 11.98 -5.40 2.04
N VAL A 185 11.19 -6.05 1.18
CA VAL A 185 10.85 -5.52 -0.16
C VAL A 185 9.68 -4.54 -0.10
N VAL A 186 8.58 -4.88 0.55
CA VAL A 186 7.37 -4.06 0.51
C VAL A 186 7.55 -2.79 1.34
N PRO A 187 7.62 -2.80 2.69
CA PRO A 187 7.70 -1.55 3.45
C PRO A 187 9.06 -0.86 3.33
N LEU A 188 10.18 -1.61 3.36
CA LEU A 188 11.50 -0.99 3.46
C LEU A 188 12.11 -0.57 2.12
N VAL A 189 11.57 -1.05 0.99
CA VAL A 189 11.98 -0.56 -0.33
C VAL A 189 10.87 0.26 -0.98
N PHE A 190 9.67 -0.30 -1.18
CA PHE A 190 8.65 0.38 -1.97
C PHE A 190 7.93 1.51 -1.20
N GLU A 191 7.47 1.30 0.03
CA GLU A 191 6.88 2.37 0.83
C GLU A 191 7.92 3.41 1.25
N ALA A 192 9.13 2.97 1.66
CA ALA A 192 10.22 3.88 1.94
C ALA A 192 10.60 4.78 0.74
N ARG A 193 10.33 4.34 -0.51
CA ARG A 193 10.47 5.21 -1.69
C ARG A 193 9.46 6.36 -1.69
N GLY A 194 8.29 6.18 -1.10
CA GLY A 194 7.31 7.25 -0.85
C GLY A 194 7.92 8.41 -0.07
N LEU A 195 8.72 8.12 0.96
CA LEU A 195 9.41 9.14 1.76
C LEU A 195 10.36 10.01 0.93
N ASP A 196 10.95 9.45 -0.12
CA ASP A 196 11.92 10.16 -0.97
C ASP A 196 11.22 11.05 -2.01
N VAL A 197 10.12 10.57 -2.60
CA VAL A 197 9.52 11.19 -3.79
C VAL A 197 8.33 12.10 -3.49
N THR A 198 7.67 11.94 -2.35
CA THR A 198 6.47 12.72 -2.01
C THR A 198 6.76 14.20 -1.75
N PRO A 199 7.82 14.62 -1.01
CA PRO A 199 8.09 16.02 -0.82
C PRO A 199 8.30 16.81 -2.11
N PRO A 200 9.13 16.38 -3.08
CA PRO A 200 9.25 17.12 -4.35
C PRO A 200 7.97 17.09 -5.19
N MET A 201 7.10 16.08 -5.08
CA MET A 201 5.79 16.07 -5.74
C MET A 201 4.86 17.11 -5.11
N ARG A 202 4.79 17.17 -3.78
CA ARG A 202 4.05 18.20 -3.03
C ARG A 202 4.45 19.60 -3.46
N ASP A 203 5.75 19.88 -3.49
CA ASP A 203 6.27 21.21 -3.83
C ASP A 203 5.95 21.61 -5.29
N ARG A 204 5.88 20.63 -6.20
CA ARG A 204 5.43 20.86 -7.58
C ARG A 204 3.94 21.20 -7.65
N LEU A 205 3.10 20.56 -6.83
CA LEU A 205 1.68 20.86 -6.75
C LEU A 205 1.44 22.27 -6.21
N LEU A 206 2.17 22.68 -5.15
CA LEU A 206 2.10 24.06 -4.63
C LEU A 206 2.47 25.08 -5.72
N ARG A 207 3.56 24.88 -6.45
CA ARG A 207 3.96 25.76 -7.57
C ARG A 207 2.96 25.75 -8.73
N ALA A 208 2.20 24.68 -8.89
CA ALA A 208 1.13 24.58 -9.88
C ALA A 208 -0.21 25.16 -9.42
N GLY A 209 -0.27 25.78 -8.23
CA GLY A 209 -1.49 26.37 -7.68
C GLY A 209 -2.52 25.36 -7.20
N ASP A 210 -2.06 24.17 -6.75
CA ASP A 210 -2.91 23.10 -6.20
C ASP A 210 -2.55 22.79 -4.74
N PRO A 211 -2.88 23.71 -3.80
CA PRO A 211 -2.58 23.52 -2.38
C PRO A 211 -3.38 22.36 -1.76
N GLU A 212 -4.56 22.04 -2.29
CA GLU A 212 -5.39 20.95 -1.76
C GLU A 212 -4.76 19.58 -2.03
N SER A 213 -4.28 19.33 -3.25
CA SER A 213 -3.55 18.10 -3.54
C SER A 213 -2.21 18.04 -2.78
N ALA A 214 -1.55 19.19 -2.60
CA ALA A 214 -0.31 19.25 -1.82
C ALA A 214 -0.52 18.92 -0.34
N ALA A 215 -1.58 19.45 0.28
CA ALA A 215 -1.95 19.14 1.66
C ALA A 215 -2.29 17.66 1.85
N LEU A 216 -2.96 17.05 0.86
CA LEU A 216 -3.24 15.62 0.85
C LEU A 216 -1.94 14.80 0.83
N LEU A 217 -1.01 15.11 -0.07
CA LEU A 217 0.30 14.43 -0.11
C LEU A 217 1.10 14.61 1.19
N ASP A 218 0.97 15.76 1.85
CA ASP A 218 1.64 16.01 3.13
C ASP A 218 1.06 15.16 4.27
N ARG A 219 -0.25 14.87 4.24
CA ARG A 219 -0.88 13.91 5.17
C ARG A 219 -0.35 12.50 4.92
N LEU A 220 -0.44 11.99 3.69
CA LEU A 220 0.05 10.66 3.33
C LEU A 220 1.53 10.49 3.74
N TYR A 221 2.36 11.49 3.43
CA TYR A 221 3.79 11.47 3.75
C TYR A 221 4.06 11.31 5.26
N ARG A 222 3.27 11.95 6.13
CA ARG A 222 3.44 11.82 7.59
C ARG A 222 3.07 10.42 8.07
N ASP A 223 2.00 9.86 7.54
CA ASP A 223 1.53 8.52 7.90
C ASP A 223 2.51 7.45 7.39
N GLU A 224 3.08 7.64 6.18
CA GLU A 224 4.11 6.76 5.60
C GLU A 224 5.38 6.60 6.45
N ILE A 225 5.78 7.62 7.21
CA ILE A 225 6.88 7.49 8.17
C ILE A 225 6.55 6.39 9.20
N GLY A 226 5.30 6.34 9.64
CA GLY A 226 4.78 5.30 10.53
C GLY A 226 4.78 3.90 9.90
N HIS A 227 4.34 3.79 8.66
CA HIS A 227 4.30 2.51 7.92
C HIS A 227 5.70 1.92 7.73
N VAL A 228 6.66 2.74 7.32
CA VAL A 228 8.07 2.31 7.22
C VAL A 228 8.65 1.91 8.59
N ALA A 229 8.29 2.63 9.67
CA ALA A 229 8.72 2.28 11.03
C ALA A 229 8.14 0.93 11.48
N VAL A 230 6.88 0.63 11.15
CA VAL A 230 6.24 -0.68 11.37
C VAL A 230 7.02 -1.77 10.61
N GLY A 231 7.26 -1.56 9.32
CA GLY A 231 8.02 -2.49 8.50
C GLY A 231 9.41 -2.79 9.05
N ARG A 232 10.15 -1.75 9.45
CA ARG A 232 11.49 -1.91 10.06
C ARG A 232 11.43 -2.67 11.38
N ARG A 233 10.54 -2.30 12.28
CA ARG A 233 10.40 -2.97 13.58
C ARG A 233 10.19 -4.46 13.42
N TRP A 234 9.28 -4.87 12.56
CA TRP A 234 8.98 -6.30 12.37
C TRP A 234 10.03 -7.01 11.55
N PHE A 235 10.71 -6.34 10.62
CA PHE A 235 11.89 -6.90 9.96
C PHE A 235 12.99 -7.24 10.96
N GLU A 236 13.33 -6.32 11.86
CA GLU A 236 14.33 -6.52 12.89
C GLU A 236 13.92 -7.63 13.89
N ALA A 237 12.66 -7.63 14.34
CA ALA A 237 12.14 -8.66 15.24
C ALA A 237 12.21 -10.08 14.63
N VAL A 238 11.90 -10.21 13.32
CA VAL A 238 12.03 -11.50 12.62
C VAL A 238 13.50 -11.89 12.44
N CYS A 239 14.40 -10.93 12.17
CA CYS A 239 15.84 -11.18 12.14
C CYS A 239 16.34 -11.68 13.49
N GLU A 240 15.98 -11.00 14.58
CA GLU A 240 16.36 -11.39 15.94
C GLU A 240 15.89 -12.80 16.27
N ALA A 241 14.62 -13.11 16.00
CA ALA A 241 14.05 -14.44 16.22
C ALA A 241 14.75 -15.55 15.42
N ARG A 242 15.37 -15.20 14.28
CA ARG A 242 16.13 -16.12 13.42
C ARG A 242 17.64 -16.09 13.68
N GLY A 243 18.13 -15.29 14.62
CA GLY A 243 19.58 -15.11 14.91
C GLY A 243 20.35 -14.44 13.75
N LEU A 244 19.70 -13.56 12.98
CA LEU A 244 20.26 -12.91 11.80
C LEU A 244 20.65 -11.45 12.08
N ALA A 245 21.76 -10.99 11.47
CA ALA A 245 22.12 -9.57 11.48
C ALA A 245 21.22 -8.80 10.50
N SER A 246 20.40 -7.89 11.02
CA SER A 246 19.32 -7.23 10.25
C SER A 246 19.83 -6.44 9.03
N VAL A 247 20.88 -5.63 9.16
CA VAL A 247 21.44 -4.86 8.03
C VAL A 247 21.99 -5.78 6.94
N ALA A 248 22.77 -6.80 7.30
CA ALA A 248 23.33 -7.74 6.34
C ALA A 248 22.23 -8.55 5.63
N SER A 249 21.21 -8.99 6.39
CA SER A 249 20.06 -9.71 5.84
C SER A 249 19.24 -8.85 4.87
N PHE A 250 19.05 -7.57 5.19
CA PHE A 250 18.38 -6.64 4.28
C PHE A 250 19.15 -6.48 2.97
N HIS A 251 20.48 -6.28 3.05
CA HIS A 251 21.32 -6.15 1.85
C HIS A 251 21.25 -7.40 0.96
N ASP A 252 21.33 -8.57 1.55
CA ASP A 252 21.26 -9.83 0.82
C ASP A 252 19.89 -10.04 0.17
N LEU A 253 18.79 -9.79 0.90
CA LEU A 253 17.44 -9.91 0.37
C LEU A 253 17.17 -8.92 -0.77
N VAL A 254 17.59 -7.66 -0.63
CA VAL A 254 17.41 -6.65 -1.68
C VAL A 254 18.20 -7.04 -2.93
N ARG A 255 19.46 -7.46 -2.81
CA ARG A 255 20.26 -7.91 -3.97
C ARG A 255 19.66 -9.12 -4.68
N ARG A 256 19.09 -10.04 -3.93
CA ARG A 256 18.47 -11.26 -4.51
C ARG A 256 17.08 -11.00 -5.13
N ARG A 257 16.29 -10.12 -4.54
CA ARG A 257 14.88 -9.92 -4.93
C ARG A 257 14.65 -8.72 -5.84
N LEU A 258 15.60 -7.77 -5.92
CA LEU A 258 15.47 -6.57 -6.73
C LEU A 258 16.64 -6.44 -7.72
N LYS A 259 16.30 -6.19 -8.98
CA LYS A 259 17.28 -5.88 -10.01
C LYS A 259 17.60 -4.38 -10.01
N GLY A 260 18.88 -4.02 -10.08
CA GLY A 260 19.32 -2.63 -10.32
C GLY A 260 19.45 -1.72 -9.09
N GLY A 261 19.39 -2.28 -7.86
CA GLY A 261 19.64 -1.51 -6.64
C GLY A 261 18.53 -0.51 -6.28
N LEU A 262 18.78 0.30 -5.25
CA LEU A 262 17.84 1.32 -4.77
C LEU A 262 18.12 2.67 -5.46
N LYS A 263 17.07 3.34 -5.92
CA LYS A 263 17.20 4.59 -6.68
C LYS A 263 17.33 5.81 -5.75
N PRO A 264 18.44 6.56 -5.80
CA PRO A 264 18.52 7.85 -5.14
C PRO A 264 17.60 8.91 -5.86
N PRO A 265 17.42 10.15 -5.33
CA PRO A 265 17.92 10.58 -4.02
C PRO A 265 17.14 9.95 -2.87
N PHE A 266 17.77 9.89 -1.68
CA PHE A 266 17.14 9.42 -0.46
C PHE A 266 16.83 10.61 0.47
N ASN A 267 15.64 10.59 1.07
CA ASN A 267 15.27 11.52 2.14
C ASN A 267 15.78 10.98 3.48
N HIS A 268 17.06 11.27 3.78
CA HIS A 268 17.71 10.77 4.99
C HIS A 268 16.97 11.17 6.28
N ALA A 269 16.39 12.37 6.33
CA ALA A 269 15.67 12.85 7.51
C ALA A 269 14.39 12.04 7.77
N ALA A 270 13.56 11.81 6.73
CA ALA A 270 12.34 11.05 6.88
C ALA A 270 12.61 9.57 7.18
N ARG A 271 13.59 8.97 6.49
CA ARG A 271 14.02 7.60 6.76
C ARG A 271 14.54 7.44 8.19
N ALA A 272 15.33 8.41 8.69
CA ALA A 272 15.77 8.44 10.08
C ALA A 272 14.61 8.59 11.07
N ALA A 273 13.60 9.43 10.76
CA ALA A 273 12.38 9.56 11.56
C ALA A 273 11.59 8.24 11.64
N ALA A 274 11.59 7.44 10.57
CA ALA A 274 11.06 6.08 10.56
C ALA A 274 11.98 5.05 11.27
N GLY A 275 13.11 5.50 11.85
CA GLY A 275 14.12 4.63 12.45
C GLY A 275 14.88 3.77 11.42
N PHE A 276 14.85 4.10 10.15
CA PHE A 276 15.47 3.37 9.05
C PHE A 276 16.78 4.05 8.64
N PRO A 277 17.92 3.72 9.30
CA PRO A 277 19.18 4.44 9.15
C PRO A 277 19.87 4.15 7.81
N ALA A 278 20.75 5.04 7.40
CA ALA A 278 21.45 4.97 6.12
C ALA A 278 22.24 3.66 5.89
N ALA A 279 22.68 3.00 6.97
CA ALA A 279 23.37 1.72 6.89
C ALA A 279 22.56 0.65 6.14
N TYR A 280 21.22 0.71 6.16
CA TYR A 280 20.38 -0.23 5.42
C TYR A 280 20.40 0.03 3.91
N TYR A 281 20.24 1.28 3.48
CA TYR A 281 19.91 1.57 2.09
C TYR A 281 21.04 2.25 1.28
N ALA A 282 21.94 3.04 1.93
CA ALA A 282 22.96 3.76 1.21
C ALA A 282 23.95 2.84 0.46
N PRO A 283 24.41 1.69 1.04
CA PRO A 283 25.27 0.76 0.31
C PRO A 283 24.61 0.03 -0.86
N LEU A 284 23.30 0.15 -1.01
CA LEU A 284 22.51 -0.47 -2.07
C LEU A 284 22.08 0.54 -3.14
N ALA A 285 22.51 1.79 -3.04
CA ALA A 285 22.22 2.81 -4.04
C ALA A 285 22.69 2.35 -5.43
N ALA A 286 21.77 2.42 -6.41
CA ALA A 286 22.15 2.24 -7.81
C ALA A 286 23.15 3.36 -8.18
N GLY A 287 24.24 3.01 -8.88
CA GLY A 287 25.14 4.00 -9.44
C GLY A 287 24.38 4.96 -10.37
N GLU A 288 24.81 6.20 -10.44
CA GLU A 288 24.40 7.12 -11.51
C GLU A 288 25.08 6.60 -12.80
N ASP A 289 24.31 5.89 -13.66
CA ASP A 289 24.70 5.57 -15.03
C ASP A 289 24.42 6.76 -15.96
#